data_3f553fe4deab8c9f7f78849acfc17dbb
#
_entry.id   3f553fe4deab8c9f7f78849acfc17dbb
#
_cell.length_a   1.000
_cell.length_b   1.000
_cell.length_c   1.000
_cell.angle_alpha   90.00
_cell.angle_beta   90.00
_cell.angle_gamma   90.00
#
_symmetry.space_group_name_H-M   'P 1'
#
loop_
_entity.id
_entity.type
_entity.pdbx_description
1 polymer ?
#
loop_
_entity_poly.entity_id
_entity_poly.type
_entity_poly.pdbx_seq_one_letter_code
_entity_poly.pdbx_strand_id
1 'polypeptide(L)'
;MAGMETIAIIGGGASGLMAAVEASLALRQAGAVAHVALFEADPERIGRSILATGNGRCNISNACISADAYRNQAFVEQALMHLQGAYVAERGKTSMRTLEANPVLERFADMGLVTREESEGRLYPMANKATSVLDVLRSTAAELGVDAQTDNRALRVDAPAPGGVSCFNIRFADKTIAHAAVVIVAVGGRAASGIQLPEPLACSDMQLVLGPLRVDAQSAKLTRQLNNIRVRGTVHLERGGQRVASERGELLFRDYGVSGVAVFILSRFAQPGADLGVDFLPDIPSQDMERFMMTRRKRMQKLLGGTLTLDRFLEGLLLPAVSAAALRQVGLRTGDRFTQEVVPQLCGMLKGVRLTVEGIGDERQCQVRRGGFSVERFNPATCEALDVPGLFVTGEALDVDAPCGGFNLHWAWSTGMLAGRAVASRIPSGEGDERGGSRAEASKTSNGKRSPSYTGTSCPSSDGAPRSSSRVGKPHHPHRGERSKSRNQRGGSAARNARHRNR
;
A
#
# COMPACT_ATOMS: atom_id res chain seq x y z
N MET A 1 -22.04 -41.95 -3.83
CA MET A 1 -21.71 -40.84 -2.92
C MET A 1 -21.31 -39.65 -3.81
N ALA A 2 -22.07 -38.58 -3.83
CA ALA A 2 -21.64 -37.35 -4.47
C ALA A 2 -20.34 -36.94 -3.82
N GLY A 3 -19.28 -36.75 -4.59
CA GLY A 3 -18.00 -36.31 -4.07
C GLY A 3 -18.14 -34.92 -3.42
N MET A 4 -17.40 -34.68 -2.33
CA MET A 4 -17.39 -33.38 -1.67
C MET A 4 -16.90 -32.30 -2.66
N GLU A 5 -17.69 -31.22 -2.81
CA GLU A 5 -17.34 -30.09 -3.67
C GLU A 5 -16.04 -29.44 -3.21
N THR A 6 -15.21 -29.01 -4.15
CA THR A 6 -13.94 -28.34 -3.86
C THR A 6 -14.01 -26.86 -4.23
N ILE A 7 -13.62 -26.00 -3.30
CA ILE A 7 -13.31 -24.57 -3.54
C ILE A 7 -11.79 -24.46 -3.65
N ALA A 8 -11.30 -24.11 -4.83
CA ALA A 8 -9.88 -23.94 -5.08
C ALA A 8 -9.47 -22.47 -5.00
N ILE A 9 -8.46 -22.16 -4.21
CA ILE A 9 -7.88 -20.82 -4.08
C ILE A 9 -6.46 -20.87 -4.65
N ILE A 10 -6.19 -20.11 -5.69
CA ILE A 10 -4.91 -20.08 -6.39
C ILE A 10 -4.10 -18.88 -5.94
N GLY A 11 -3.05 -19.10 -5.15
CA GLY A 11 -2.16 -18.10 -4.54
C GLY A 11 -2.39 -17.94 -3.04
N GLY A 12 -1.37 -18.24 -2.25
CA GLY A 12 -1.36 -18.15 -0.78
C GLY A 12 -0.87 -16.80 -0.26
N GLY A 13 -1.09 -15.70 -1.01
CA GLY A 13 -0.78 -14.34 -0.59
C GLY A 13 -1.84 -13.74 0.34
N ALA A 14 -1.84 -12.40 0.44
CA ALA A 14 -2.76 -11.68 1.31
C ALA A 14 -4.23 -11.98 1.00
N SER A 15 -4.67 -11.77 -0.24
CA SER A 15 -6.07 -12.00 -0.62
C SER A 15 -6.48 -13.46 -0.56
N GLY A 16 -5.56 -14.39 -0.93
CA GLY A 16 -5.87 -15.81 -0.93
C GLY A 16 -6.03 -16.41 0.47
N LEU A 17 -5.14 -16.07 1.41
CA LEU A 17 -5.30 -16.51 2.81
C LEU A 17 -6.56 -15.93 3.45
N MET A 18 -6.87 -14.67 3.21
CA MET A 18 -8.11 -14.06 3.70
C MET A 18 -9.34 -14.71 3.05
N ALA A 19 -9.31 -15.00 1.74
CA ALA A 19 -10.39 -15.70 1.05
C ALA A 19 -10.60 -17.11 1.60
N ALA A 20 -9.53 -17.82 1.94
CA ALA A 20 -9.62 -19.17 2.53
C ALA A 20 -10.31 -19.15 3.90
N VAL A 21 -9.92 -18.19 4.76
CA VAL A 21 -10.57 -17.98 6.07
C VAL A 21 -12.05 -17.67 5.91
N GLU A 22 -12.38 -16.69 5.06
CA GLU A 22 -13.78 -16.25 4.87
C GLU A 22 -14.64 -17.34 4.19
N ALA A 23 -14.09 -18.09 3.23
CA ALA A 23 -14.80 -19.21 2.60
C ALA A 23 -15.17 -20.28 3.62
N SER A 24 -14.22 -20.67 4.47
CA SER A 24 -14.45 -21.67 5.52
C SER A 24 -15.47 -21.18 6.55
N LEU A 25 -15.43 -19.90 6.93
CA LEU A 25 -16.40 -19.30 7.85
C LEU A 25 -17.81 -19.24 7.21
N ALA A 26 -17.89 -18.82 5.96
CA ALA A 26 -19.15 -18.73 5.24
C ALA A 26 -19.81 -20.11 5.04
N LEU A 27 -19.01 -21.15 4.73
CA LEU A 27 -19.51 -22.53 4.65
C LEU A 27 -20.08 -23.00 5.98
N ARG A 28 -19.36 -22.78 7.09
CA ARG A 28 -19.85 -23.13 8.43
C ARG A 28 -21.17 -22.43 8.75
N GLN A 29 -21.26 -21.14 8.44
CA GLN A 29 -22.48 -20.35 8.67
C GLN A 29 -23.66 -20.80 7.84
N ALA A 30 -23.41 -21.24 6.58
CA ALA A 30 -24.43 -21.76 5.68
C ALA A 30 -24.81 -23.23 5.94
N GLY A 31 -24.11 -23.93 6.85
CA GLY A 31 -24.28 -25.37 7.02
C GLY A 31 -23.88 -26.18 5.77
N ALA A 32 -23.10 -25.61 4.88
CA ALA A 32 -22.62 -26.24 3.67
C ALA A 32 -21.27 -26.93 3.92
N VAL A 33 -21.03 -28.04 3.21
CA VAL A 33 -19.79 -28.82 3.33
C VAL A 33 -19.06 -28.82 2.01
N ALA A 34 -17.84 -28.26 2.01
CA ALA A 34 -16.93 -28.29 0.87
C ALA A 34 -15.48 -28.37 1.34
N HIS A 35 -14.61 -28.89 0.49
CA HIS A 35 -13.18 -28.91 0.71
C HIS A 35 -12.58 -27.57 0.23
N VAL A 36 -11.93 -26.82 1.13
CA VAL A 36 -11.23 -25.57 0.80
C VAL A 36 -9.75 -25.89 0.60
N ALA A 37 -9.30 -25.89 -0.66
CA ALA A 37 -7.92 -26.13 -1.06
C ALA A 37 -7.24 -24.82 -1.49
N LEU A 38 -6.07 -24.51 -0.93
CA LEU A 38 -5.26 -23.35 -1.28
C LEU A 38 -3.96 -23.81 -1.92
N PHE A 39 -3.69 -23.39 -3.16
CA PHE A 39 -2.53 -23.75 -3.96
C PHE A 39 -1.55 -22.58 -4.05
N GLU A 40 -0.33 -22.75 -3.54
CA GLU A 40 0.74 -21.74 -3.59
C GLU A 40 1.90 -22.21 -4.49
N ALA A 41 2.39 -21.29 -5.32
CA ALA A 41 3.49 -21.57 -6.23
C ALA A 41 4.88 -21.61 -5.57
N ASP A 42 5.05 -20.94 -4.41
CA ASP A 42 6.30 -20.97 -3.65
C ASP A 42 6.45 -22.37 -3.02
N PRO A 43 7.61 -23.06 -3.23
CA PRO A 43 7.79 -24.41 -2.72
C PRO A 43 7.92 -24.50 -1.20
N GLU A 44 8.29 -23.39 -0.54
CA GLU A 44 8.63 -23.40 0.87
C GLU A 44 7.60 -22.69 1.75
N ARG A 45 6.93 -21.64 1.22
CA ARG A 45 6.23 -20.68 2.08
C ARG A 45 4.93 -20.13 1.50
N ILE A 46 3.86 -20.34 2.22
CA ILE A 46 2.61 -19.60 2.04
C ILE A 46 2.74 -18.22 2.69
N GLY A 47 2.28 -17.15 2.02
CA GLY A 47 2.26 -15.78 2.52
C GLY A 47 3.59 -15.02 2.42
N ARG A 48 4.52 -15.47 1.58
CA ARG A 48 5.83 -14.81 1.39
C ARG A 48 5.69 -13.32 1.01
N SER A 49 4.69 -12.98 0.21
CA SER A 49 4.42 -11.59 -0.18
C SER A 49 4.10 -10.70 1.01
N ILE A 50 3.39 -11.19 2.03
CA ILE A 50 3.07 -10.46 3.25
C ILE A 50 4.34 -10.06 4.01
N LEU A 51 5.30 -10.98 4.10
CA LEU A 51 6.56 -10.77 4.83
C LEU A 51 7.42 -9.64 4.25
N ALA A 52 7.30 -9.36 2.96
CA ALA A 52 8.05 -8.30 2.27
C ALA A 52 7.43 -6.91 2.46
N THR A 53 6.17 -6.82 2.93
CA THR A 53 5.45 -5.56 3.02
C THR A 53 5.90 -4.70 4.22
N GLY A 54 5.80 -3.37 4.08
CA GLY A 54 6.10 -2.44 5.17
C GLY A 54 7.52 -2.59 5.75
N ASN A 55 8.52 -2.94 4.93
CA ASN A 55 9.88 -3.26 5.37
C ASN A 55 9.92 -4.39 6.42
N GLY A 56 9.14 -5.44 6.23
CA GLY A 56 9.04 -6.59 7.14
C GLY A 56 8.15 -6.36 8.36
N ARG A 57 7.40 -5.24 8.39
CA ARG A 57 6.48 -4.90 9.49
C ARG A 57 5.02 -5.17 9.16
N CYS A 58 4.65 -5.27 7.89
CA CYS A 58 3.30 -5.36 7.33
C CYS A 58 2.43 -4.14 7.68
N ASN A 59 2.39 -3.15 6.81
CA ASN A 59 1.41 -2.07 6.91
C ASN A 59 0.04 -2.59 6.44
N ILE A 60 -0.77 -3.08 7.38
CA ILE A 60 -1.98 -3.88 7.13
C ILE A 60 -3.04 -3.05 6.39
N SER A 61 -3.20 -1.79 6.77
CA SER A 61 -4.27 -0.92 6.31
C SER A 61 -3.90 0.55 6.58
N ASN A 62 -4.83 1.45 6.33
CA ASN A 62 -4.75 2.86 6.67
C ASN A 62 -6.04 3.29 7.39
N ALA A 63 -5.94 4.21 8.35
CA ALA A 63 -7.09 4.79 9.02
C ALA A 63 -7.96 5.64 8.08
N CYS A 64 -7.35 6.14 6.99
CA CYS A 64 -7.99 7.01 5.99
C CYS A 64 -8.23 6.28 4.67
N ILE A 65 -8.77 5.05 4.70
CA ILE A 65 -9.14 4.35 3.48
C ILE A 65 -10.27 5.12 2.77
N SER A 66 -10.01 5.51 1.52
CA SER A 66 -10.98 6.16 0.64
C SER A 66 -10.82 5.65 -0.79
N ALA A 67 -11.92 5.49 -1.51
CA ALA A 67 -11.91 4.93 -2.85
C ALA A 67 -11.21 5.83 -3.89
N ASP A 68 -11.13 7.14 -3.64
CA ASP A 68 -10.44 8.11 -4.49
C ASP A 68 -8.92 7.91 -4.56
N ALA A 69 -8.34 7.21 -3.56
CA ALA A 69 -6.94 6.84 -3.57
C ALA A 69 -6.62 5.74 -4.61
N TYR A 70 -7.61 5.01 -5.07
CA TYR A 70 -7.43 3.82 -5.92
C TYR A 70 -7.66 4.13 -7.40
N ARG A 71 -6.95 3.41 -8.25
CA ARG A 71 -7.31 3.26 -9.65
C ARG A 71 -8.63 2.48 -9.75
N ASN A 72 -9.46 2.80 -10.78
CA ASN A 72 -10.80 2.24 -10.93
C ASN A 72 -11.71 2.50 -9.72
N GLN A 73 -11.68 3.77 -9.25
CA GLN A 73 -12.35 4.27 -8.05
C GLN A 73 -13.79 3.77 -7.91
N ALA A 74 -14.61 3.85 -8.97
CA ALA A 74 -16.03 3.48 -8.91
C ALA A 74 -16.24 2.01 -8.55
N PHE A 75 -15.39 1.10 -9.06
CA PHE A 75 -15.44 -0.32 -8.71
C PHE A 75 -15.02 -0.54 -7.24
N VAL A 76 -13.93 0.12 -6.83
CA VAL A 76 -13.43 0.02 -5.44
C VAL A 76 -14.44 0.56 -4.45
N GLU A 77 -15.08 1.69 -4.73
CA GLU A 77 -16.13 2.28 -3.89
C GLU A 77 -17.28 1.31 -3.66
N GLN A 78 -17.81 0.72 -4.74
CA GLN A 78 -18.86 -0.28 -4.64
C GLN A 78 -18.41 -1.50 -3.84
N ALA A 79 -17.21 -2.03 -4.09
CA ALA A 79 -16.67 -3.17 -3.36
C ALA A 79 -16.57 -2.90 -1.85
N LEU A 80 -16.00 -1.75 -1.46
CA LEU A 80 -15.89 -1.36 -0.05
C LEU A 80 -17.25 -1.12 0.60
N MET A 81 -18.21 -0.53 -0.12
CA MET A 81 -19.59 -0.36 0.37
C MET A 81 -20.29 -1.71 0.61
N HIS A 82 -20.14 -2.67 -0.31
CA HIS A 82 -20.68 -4.01 -0.15
C HIS A 82 -20.05 -4.74 1.04
N LEU A 83 -18.73 -4.63 1.21
CA LEU A 83 -18.04 -5.22 2.35
C LEU A 83 -18.52 -4.64 3.67
N GLN A 84 -18.68 -3.33 3.75
CA GLN A 84 -19.22 -2.63 4.93
C GLN A 84 -20.66 -3.06 5.23
N GLY A 85 -21.51 -3.13 4.20
CA GLY A 85 -22.90 -3.59 4.33
C GLY A 85 -22.99 -5.02 4.84
N ALA A 86 -22.17 -5.93 4.33
CA ALA A 86 -22.12 -7.32 4.78
C ALA A 86 -21.61 -7.42 6.24
N TYR A 87 -20.61 -6.63 6.62
CA TYR A 87 -20.13 -6.58 7.99
C TYR A 87 -21.21 -6.09 8.98
N VAL A 88 -21.92 -5.02 8.63
CA VAL A 88 -23.04 -4.51 9.44
C VAL A 88 -24.16 -5.55 9.59
N ALA A 89 -24.51 -6.25 8.52
CA ALA A 89 -25.52 -7.31 8.54
C ALA A 89 -25.11 -8.49 9.43
N GLU A 90 -23.84 -8.92 9.36
CA GLU A 90 -23.28 -9.99 10.18
C GLU A 90 -23.34 -9.67 11.68
N ARG A 91 -23.04 -8.44 12.06
CA ARG A 91 -23.02 -8.01 13.48
C ARG A 91 -24.41 -7.76 14.08
N GLY A 92 -25.46 -7.69 13.29
CA GLY A 92 -26.87 -7.67 13.73
C GLY A 92 -27.31 -6.44 14.53
N LYS A 93 -26.45 -5.45 14.71
CA LYS A 93 -26.73 -4.19 15.44
C LYS A 93 -26.10 -3.01 14.73
N THR A 94 -26.92 -2.08 14.30
CA THR A 94 -26.47 -0.82 13.71
C THR A 94 -26.18 0.19 14.82
N SER A 95 -24.94 0.24 15.28
CA SER A 95 -24.44 1.33 16.14
C SER A 95 -23.50 2.23 15.31
N MET A 96 -23.26 3.48 15.76
CA MET A 96 -22.27 4.35 15.12
C MET A 96 -20.90 3.67 15.04
N ARG A 97 -20.49 2.98 16.11
CA ARG A 97 -19.23 2.22 16.14
C ARG A 97 -19.19 1.13 15.06
N THR A 98 -20.29 0.42 14.82
CA THR A 98 -20.36 -0.61 13.76
C THR A 98 -20.33 0.01 12.37
N LEU A 99 -20.97 1.16 12.17
CA LEU A 99 -21.00 1.87 10.89
C LEU A 99 -19.63 2.47 10.51
N GLU A 100 -18.85 2.89 11.52
CA GLU A 100 -17.53 3.50 11.35
C GLU A 100 -16.38 2.48 11.41
N ALA A 101 -16.67 1.24 11.83
CA ALA A 101 -15.67 0.20 11.96
C ALA A 101 -15.11 -0.21 10.58
N ASN A 102 -13.83 -0.49 10.52
CA ASN A 102 -13.18 -1.03 9.33
C ASN A 102 -13.32 -2.57 9.32
N PRO A 103 -14.09 -3.18 8.39
CA PRO A 103 -14.37 -4.62 8.40
C PRO A 103 -13.13 -5.50 8.35
N VAL A 104 -12.08 -5.04 7.65
CA VAL A 104 -10.81 -5.75 7.55
C VAL A 104 -10.10 -5.81 8.91
N LEU A 105 -10.06 -4.69 9.62
CA LEU A 105 -9.42 -4.63 10.94
C LEU A 105 -10.19 -5.43 11.98
N GLU A 106 -11.51 -5.37 11.92
CA GLU A 106 -12.38 -6.15 12.80
C GLU A 106 -12.20 -7.66 12.57
N ARG A 107 -12.09 -8.11 11.31
CA ARG A 107 -11.79 -9.51 11.00
C ARG A 107 -10.42 -9.93 11.55
N PHE A 108 -9.41 -9.08 11.40
CA PHE A 108 -8.10 -9.35 12.03
C PHE A 108 -8.18 -9.39 13.55
N ALA A 109 -8.98 -8.53 14.18
CA ALA A 109 -9.21 -8.55 15.62
C ALA A 109 -9.94 -9.83 16.07
N ASP A 110 -10.94 -10.31 15.31
CA ASP A 110 -11.61 -11.58 15.55
C ASP A 110 -10.63 -12.78 15.50
N MET A 111 -9.61 -12.69 14.65
CA MET A 111 -8.51 -13.68 14.59
C MET A 111 -7.44 -13.48 15.68
N GLY A 112 -7.58 -12.48 16.55
CA GLY A 112 -6.64 -12.20 17.65
C GLY A 112 -5.51 -11.23 17.32
N LEU A 113 -5.49 -10.58 16.15
CA LEU A 113 -4.47 -9.62 15.81
C LEU A 113 -4.79 -8.24 16.40
N VAL A 114 -3.86 -7.70 17.19
CA VAL A 114 -3.93 -6.33 17.70
C VAL A 114 -3.12 -5.41 16.81
N THR A 115 -3.71 -4.28 16.42
CA THR A 115 -3.09 -3.28 15.57
C THR A 115 -2.84 -1.96 16.31
N ARG A 116 -1.94 -1.15 15.77
CA ARG A 116 -1.70 0.23 16.22
C ARG A 116 -1.56 1.16 15.02
N GLU A 117 -1.98 2.39 15.20
CA GLU A 117 -1.81 3.45 14.24
C GLU A 117 -0.45 4.15 14.43
N GLU A 118 0.18 4.50 13.33
CA GLU A 118 1.39 5.33 13.24
C GLU A 118 1.11 6.57 12.35
N SER A 119 2.14 7.36 12.09
CA SER A 119 2.03 8.57 11.26
C SER A 119 1.35 8.30 9.92
N GLU A 120 0.59 9.28 9.43
CA GLU A 120 -0.13 9.23 8.15
C GLU A 120 -1.20 8.13 8.10
N GLY A 121 -1.79 7.79 9.25
CA GLY A 121 -2.85 6.79 9.36
C GLY A 121 -2.42 5.35 9.09
N ARG A 122 -1.13 5.06 9.02
CA ARG A 122 -0.62 3.70 8.74
C ARG A 122 -0.91 2.77 9.91
N LEU A 123 -1.45 1.60 9.61
CA LEU A 123 -1.82 0.60 10.61
C LEU A 123 -0.89 -0.61 10.55
N TYR A 124 -0.24 -0.88 11.66
CA TYR A 124 0.72 -1.98 11.81
C TYR A 124 0.28 -2.96 12.91
N PRO A 125 0.72 -4.23 12.86
CA PRO A 125 0.51 -5.14 13.98
C PRO A 125 1.24 -4.63 15.23
N MET A 126 0.66 -4.83 16.41
CA MET A 126 1.27 -4.44 17.68
C MET A 126 2.67 -5.01 17.85
N ALA A 127 2.90 -6.24 17.43
CA ALA A 127 4.21 -6.90 17.43
C ALA A 127 5.24 -6.29 16.47
N ASN A 128 4.84 -5.37 15.61
CA ASN A 128 5.70 -4.69 14.64
C ASN A 128 6.50 -5.61 13.70
N LYS A 129 5.95 -6.77 13.38
CA LYS A 129 6.53 -7.80 12.52
C LYS A 129 5.46 -8.38 11.59
N ALA A 130 5.79 -8.50 10.30
CA ALA A 130 4.90 -9.11 9.32
C ALA A 130 4.60 -10.59 9.61
N THR A 131 5.50 -11.27 10.30
CA THR A 131 5.30 -12.66 10.74
C THR A 131 4.07 -12.80 11.60
N SER A 132 3.78 -11.87 12.52
CA SER A 132 2.60 -11.95 13.38
C SER A 132 1.27 -11.89 12.61
N VAL A 133 1.22 -11.14 11.51
CA VAL A 133 0.05 -11.11 10.62
C VAL A 133 -0.10 -12.45 9.89
N LEU A 134 1.02 -12.96 9.36
CA LEU A 134 1.04 -14.23 8.64
C LEU A 134 0.69 -15.40 9.55
N ASP A 135 1.24 -15.43 10.76
CA ASP A 135 1.01 -16.52 11.73
C ASP A 135 -0.48 -16.60 12.12
N VAL A 136 -1.11 -15.45 12.40
CA VAL A 136 -2.55 -15.38 12.69
C VAL A 136 -3.39 -15.90 11.54
N LEU A 137 -3.10 -15.49 10.30
CA LEU A 137 -3.83 -15.97 9.11
C LEU A 137 -3.65 -17.47 8.90
N ARG A 138 -2.43 -17.98 8.99
CA ARG A 138 -2.12 -19.39 8.77
C ARG A 138 -2.73 -20.29 9.84
N SER A 139 -2.61 -19.91 11.12
CA SER A 139 -3.19 -20.66 12.23
C SER A 139 -4.71 -20.72 12.09
N THR A 140 -5.35 -19.58 11.82
CA THR A 140 -6.81 -19.53 11.62
C THR A 140 -7.23 -20.38 10.42
N ALA A 141 -6.55 -20.29 9.28
CA ALA A 141 -6.86 -21.12 8.11
C ALA A 141 -6.72 -22.62 8.42
N ALA A 142 -5.67 -23.03 9.13
CA ALA A 142 -5.45 -24.42 9.53
C ALA A 142 -6.53 -24.92 10.51
N GLU A 143 -6.91 -24.12 11.51
CA GLU A 143 -7.98 -24.44 12.46
C GLU A 143 -9.36 -24.54 11.80
N LEU A 144 -9.55 -23.79 10.69
CA LEU A 144 -10.74 -23.86 9.86
C LEU A 144 -10.73 -25.05 8.88
N GLY A 145 -9.65 -25.82 8.82
CA GLY A 145 -9.54 -27.02 7.97
C GLY A 145 -9.17 -26.71 6.51
N VAL A 146 -8.52 -25.58 6.24
CA VAL A 146 -8.01 -25.26 4.91
C VAL A 146 -6.85 -26.18 4.56
N ASP A 147 -6.94 -26.88 3.41
CA ASP A 147 -5.86 -27.68 2.86
C ASP A 147 -4.91 -26.80 2.04
N ALA A 148 -3.80 -26.42 2.65
CA ALA A 148 -2.83 -25.49 2.07
C ALA A 148 -1.63 -26.24 1.48
N GLN A 149 -1.47 -26.16 0.15
CA GLN A 149 -0.49 -26.91 -0.62
C GLN A 149 0.54 -25.95 -1.24
N THR A 150 1.82 -26.19 -1.04
CA THR A 150 2.94 -25.46 -1.66
C THR A 150 3.45 -26.18 -2.91
N ASP A 151 4.33 -25.53 -3.67
CA ASP A 151 4.90 -26.04 -4.93
C ASP A 151 3.86 -26.35 -6.03
N ASN A 152 2.71 -25.68 -5.96
CA ASN A 152 1.59 -25.85 -6.89
C ASN A 152 1.38 -24.59 -7.73
N ARG A 153 2.19 -24.40 -8.76
CA ARG A 153 2.08 -23.26 -9.68
C ARG A 153 1.01 -23.52 -10.74
N ALA A 154 -0.16 -22.91 -10.56
CA ALA A 154 -1.23 -22.93 -11.56
C ALA A 154 -0.85 -22.09 -12.79
N LEU A 155 -1.06 -22.65 -13.98
CA LEU A 155 -0.79 -22.02 -15.27
C LEU A 155 -2.06 -21.68 -16.03
N ARG A 156 -3.12 -22.46 -15.84
CA ARG A 156 -4.37 -22.29 -16.57
C ARG A 156 -5.57 -22.77 -15.76
N VAL A 157 -6.67 -22.08 -15.90
CA VAL A 157 -8.00 -22.48 -15.43
C VAL A 157 -8.90 -22.63 -16.64
N ASP A 158 -9.47 -23.83 -16.84
CA ASP A 158 -10.47 -24.09 -17.86
C ASP A 158 -11.86 -24.08 -17.21
N ALA A 159 -12.82 -23.39 -17.82
CA ALA A 159 -14.22 -23.38 -17.37
C ALA A 159 -14.89 -24.74 -17.57
N PRO A 160 -15.99 -25.03 -16.84
CA PRO A 160 -16.80 -26.20 -17.07
C PRO A 160 -17.26 -26.30 -18.53
N ALA A 161 -17.13 -27.50 -19.14
CA ALA A 161 -17.60 -27.71 -20.50
C ALA A 161 -19.14 -27.70 -20.57
N PRO A 162 -19.78 -27.10 -21.59
CA PRO A 162 -21.22 -27.14 -21.77
C PRO A 162 -21.72 -28.61 -21.86
N GLY A 163 -22.63 -28.98 -20.95
CA GLY A 163 -23.17 -30.35 -20.89
C GLY A 163 -22.24 -31.41 -20.29
N GLY A 164 -21.05 -31.01 -19.78
CA GLY A 164 -20.13 -31.88 -19.08
C GLY A 164 -20.27 -31.82 -17.57
N VAL A 165 -19.24 -32.33 -16.86
CA VAL A 165 -19.13 -32.19 -15.39
C VAL A 165 -18.98 -30.71 -15.05
N SER A 166 -19.83 -30.22 -14.13
CA SER A 166 -19.88 -28.80 -13.74
C SER A 166 -18.71 -28.43 -12.83
N CYS A 167 -17.44 -28.59 -13.29
CA CYS A 167 -16.26 -28.22 -12.52
C CYS A 167 -15.20 -27.56 -13.40
N PHE A 168 -14.43 -26.67 -12.77
CA PHE A 168 -13.23 -26.07 -13.35
C PHE A 168 -12.08 -27.08 -13.35
N ASN A 169 -11.20 -27.00 -14.36
CA ASN A 169 -9.95 -27.74 -14.40
C ASN A 169 -8.79 -26.76 -14.22
N ILE A 170 -8.01 -26.95 -13.16
CA ILE A 170 -6.83 -26.13 -12.85
C ILE A 170 -5.59 -26.93 -13.25
N ARG A 171 -4.83 -26.41 -14.22
CA ARG A 171 -3.62 -27.05 -14.73
C ARG A 171 -2.39 -26.43 -14.07
N PHE A 172 -1.55 -27.28 -13.46
CA PHE A 172 -0.33 -26.89 -12.80
C PHE A 172 0.92 -27.07 -13.69
N ALA A 173 2.02 -26.46 -13.28
CA ALA A 173 3.30 -26.50 -14.00
C ALA A 173 3.92 -27.93 -14.07
N ASP A 174 3.66 -28.76 -13.10
CA ASP A 174 4.05 -30.16 -13.02
C ASP A 174 3.17 -31.10 -13.87
N LYS A 175 2.20 -30.53 -14.61
CA LYS A 175 1.22 -31.21 -15.48
C LYS A 175 0.07 -31.90 -14.71
N THR A 176 -0.01 -31.78 -13.40
CA THR A 176 -1.17 -32.24 -12.62
C THR A 176 -2.39 -31.35 -12.89
N ILE A 177 -3.57 -31.90 -12.61
CA ILE A 177 -4.85 -31.22 -12.77
C ILE A 177 -5.66 -31.37 -11.48
N ALA A 178 -6.13 -30.25 -10.92
CA ALA A 178 -7.14 -30.26 -9.88
C ALA A 178 -8.51 -29.89 -10.44
N HIS A 179 -9.57 -30.41 -9.83
CA HIS A 179 -10.95 -30.16 -10.18
C HIS A 179 -11.61 -29.38 -9.03
N ALA A 180 -12.37 -28.34 -9.36
CA ALA A 180 -13.06 -27.51 -8.38
C ALA A 180 -14.42 -27.03 -8.88
N ALA A 181 -15.40 -26.96 -8.00
CA ALA A 181 -16.71 -26.35 -8.29
C ALA A 181 -16.60 -24.82 -8.36
N VAL A 182 -15.70 -24.25 -7.55
CA VAL A 182 -15.45 -22.81 -7.45
C VAL A 182 -13.96 -22.54 -7.45
N VAL A 183 -13.54 -21.47 -8.15
CA VAL A 183 -12.12 -21.05 -8.20
C VAL A 183 -11.99 -19.59 -7.80
N ILE A 184 -11.07 -19.30 -6.85
CA ILE A 184 -10.65 -17.94 -6.50
C ILE A 184 -9.20 -17.75 -6.97
N VAL A 185 -8.98 -16.84 -7.90
CA VAL A 185 -7.66 -16.47 -8.42
C VAL A 185 -7.10 -15.30 -7.58
N ALA A 186 -6.13 -15.59 -6.72
CA ALA A 186 -5.50 -14.68 -5.75
C ALA A 186 -3.99 -14.57 -5.96
N VAL A 187 -3.53 -14.66 -7.21
CA VAL A 187 -2.11 -14.77 -7.59
C VAL A 187 -1.30 -13.48 -7.43
N GLY A 188 -1.99 -12.35 -7.17
CA GLY A 188 -1.37 -11.03 -7.08
C GLY A 188 -0.87 -10.49 -8.42
N GLY A 189 -0.47 -9.22 -8.48
CA GLY A 189 -0.10 -8.53 -9.70
C GLY A 189 1.11 -9.14 -10.42
N ARG A 190 2.07 -9.69 -9.69
CA ARG A 190 3.29 -10.25 -10.30
C ARG A 190 3.03 -11.51 -11.14
N ALA A 191 2.07 -12.33 -10.73
CA ALA A 191 1.78 -13.60 -11.37
C ALA A 191 0.52 -13.56 -12.26
N ALA A 192 -0.23 -12.45 -12.28
CA ALA A 192 -1.49 -12.33 -13.01
C ALA A 192 -1.32 -12.59 -14.53
N SER A 193 -0.25 -12.09 -15.14
CA SER A 193 0.06 -12.34 -16.56
C SER A 193 0.53 -13.77 -16.85
N GLY A 194 0.86 -14.53 -15.82
CA GLY A 194 1.36 -15.92 -15.93
C GLY A 194 0.28 -16.98 -15.78
N ILE A 195 -0.97 -16.61 -15.51
CA ILE A 195 -2.11 -17.53 -15.43
C ILE A 195 -3.09 -17.24 -16.57
N GLN A 196 -3.48 -18.27 -17.29
CA GLN A 196 -4.49 -18.19 -18.34
C GLN A 196 -5.87 -18.50 -17.75
N LEU A 197 -6.81 -17.56 -17.88
CA LEU A 197 -8.20 -17.73 -17.48
C LEU A 197 -9.10 -17.99 -18.71
N PRO A 198 -10.33 -18.50 -18.52
CA PRO A 198 -11.28 -18.67 -19.60
C PRO A 198 -11.61 -17.34 -20.30
N GLU A 199 -11.83 -17.39 -21.63
CA GLU A 199 -12.35 -16.22 -22.35
C GLU A 199 -13.72 -15.78 -21.77
N PRO A 200 -14.01 -14.46 -21.71
CA PRO A 200 -13.19 -13.36 -22.28
C PRO A 200 -12.23 -12.70 -21.28
N LEU A 201 -11.78 -13.40 -20.23
CA LEU A 201 -10.94 -12.85 -19.16
C LEU A 201 -9.47 -12.83 -19.59
N ALA A 202 -9.03 -11.71 -20.15
CA ALA A 202 -7.64 -11.48 -20.51
C ALA A 202 -6.96 -10.55 -19.50
N CYS A 203 -5.71 -10.87 -19.14
CA CYS A 203 -4.87 -10.00 -18.35
C CYS A 203 -4.23 -8.94 -19.25
N SER A 204 -4.37 -7.66 -18.90
CA SER A 204 -3.69 -6.57 -19.60
C SER A 204 -2.19 -6.53 -19.28
N ASP A 205 -1.44 -5.76 -20.06
CA ASP A 205 -0.02 -5.54 -19.80
C ASP A 205 0.22 -4.95 -18.42
N MET A 206 1.16 -5.55 -17.70
CA MET A 206 1.48 -5.18 -16.33
C MET A 206 2.61 -4.15 -16.31
N GLN A 207 2.36 -2.97 -15.75
CA GLN A 207 3.33 -1.90 -15.57
C GLN A 207 3.83 -1.86 -14.13
N LEU A 208 5.13 -1.66 -13.94
CA LEU A 208 5.73 -1.46 -12.63
C LEU A 208 5.39 -0.06 -12.11
N VAL A 209 4.87 0.02 -10.90
CA VAL A 209 4.56 1.27 -10.19
C VAL A 209 4.98 1.20 -8.73
N LEU A 210 4.87 2.32 -8.01
CA LEU A 210 5.37 2.47 -6.64
C LEU A 210 6.86 2.06 -6.53
N GLY A 211 7.66 2.65 -7.38
CA GLY A 211 9.08 2.37 -7.47
C GLY A 211 9.93 3.62 -7.72
N PRO A 212 11.27 3.46 -7.70
CA PRO A 212 12.19 4.53 -8.03
C PRO A 212 12.09 4.92 -9.49
N LEU A 213 12.39 6.19 -9.79
CA LEU A 213 12.41 6.72 -11.14
C LEU A 213 13.84 6.92 -11.62
N ARG A 214 14.11 6.47 -12.82
CA ARG A 214 15.31 6.79 -13.58
C ARG A 214 15.14 8.15 -14.23
N VAL A 215 16.23 8.90 -14.28
CA VAL A 215 16.26 10.20 -14.93
C VAL A 215 17.23 10.20 -16.11
N ASP A 216 17.06 11.13 -17.03
CA ASP A 216 17.90 11.28 -18.22
C ASP A 216 19.39 11.55 -17.86
N ALA A 217 20.26 11.43 -18.85
CA ALA A 217 21.71 11.58 -18.69
C ALA A 217 22.11 12.96 -18.12
N GLN A 218 21.36 14.03 -18.44
CA GLN A 218 21.63 15.38 -17.94
C GLN A 218 21.27 15.49 -16.46
N SER A 219 20.08 15.06 -16.07
CA SER A 219 19.62 15.03 -14.68
C SER A 219 20.47 14.09 -13.81
N ALA A 220 20.97 12.98 -14.40
CA ALA A 220 21.83 12.03 -13.73
C ALA A 220 23.18 12.63 -13.27
N LYS A 221 23.64 13.73 -13.86
CA LYS A 221 24.83 14.44 -13.37
C LYS A 221 24.65 14.96 -11.96
N LEU A 222 23.44 15.45 -11.62
CA LEU A 222 23.09 15.89 -10.27
C LEU A 222 22.89 14.69 -9.35
N THR A 223 22.08 13.71 -9.75
CA THR A 223 21.71 12.62 -8.86
C THR A 223 22.88 11.73 -8.46
N ARG A 224 23.88 11.54 -9.36
CA ARG A 224 25.15 10.85 -9.02
C ARG A 224 25.96 11.56 -7.96
N GLN A 225 26.00 12.91 -7.99
CA GLN A 225 26.70 13.69 -6.96
C GLN A 225 26.03 13.59 -5.59
N LEU A 226 24.73 13.32 -5.59
CA LEU A 226 23.88 13.20 -4.40
C LEU A 226 23.54 11.75 -4.05
N ASN A 227 24.21 10.78 -4.65
CA ASN A 227 23.89 9.37 -4.43
C ASN A 227 23.88 9.02 -2.94
N ASN A 228 22.81 8.33 -2.51
CA ASN A 228 22.50 7.97 -1.13
C ASN A 228 22.20 9.16 -0.19
N ILE A 229 22.07 10.37 -0.72
CA ILE A 229 21.62 11.52 0.08
C ILE A 229 20.10 11.55 0.10
N ARG A 230 19.57 11.75 1.29
CA ARG A 230 18.16 11.80 1.60
C ARG A 230 17.78 13.23 1.98
N VAL A 231 16.69 13.73 1.39
CA VAL A 231 16.14 15.06 1.70
C VAL A 231 14.63 14.96 1.95
N ARG A 232 14.08 15.91 2.69
CA ARG A 232 12.64 16.11 2.79
C ARG A 232 12.25 17.34 2.00
N GLY A 233 11.13 17.25 1.29
CA GLY A 233 10.64 18.34 0.46
C GLY A 233 9.30 18.00 -0.13
N THR A 234 8.89 18.77 -1.13
CA THR A 234 7.76 18.42 -2.01
C THR A 234 8.30 18.11 -3.39
N VAL A 235 7.87 17.00 -3.94
CA VAL A 235 8.19 16.61 -5.33
C VAL A 235 6.95 16.83 -6.17
N HIS A 236 7.10 17.54 -7.27
CA HIS A 236 6.06 17.81 -8.25
C HIS A 236 6.33 17.02 -9.52
N LEU A 237 5.32 16.37 -10.06
CA LEU A 237 5.39 15.75 -11.38
C LEU A 237 4.68 16.68 -12.38
N GLU A 238 5.39 17.05 -13.43
CA GLU A 238 4.89 17.94 -14.49
C GLU A 238 4.96 17.25 -15.85
N ARG A 239 3.98 17.51 -16.71
CA ARG A 239 3.96 17.03 -18.10
C ARG A 239 3.49 18.16 -19.00
N GLY A 240 4.29 18.51 -20.00
CA GLY A 240 3.96 19.63 -20.90
C GLY A 240 3.74 20.96 -20.17
N GLY A 241 4.45 21.19 -19.07
CA GLY A 241 4.32 22.39 -18.24
C GLY A 241 3.12 22.41 -17.30
N GLN A 242 2.31 21.34 -17.27
CA GLN A 242 1.18 21.21 -16.35
C GLN A 242 1.52 20.25 -15.20
N ARG A 243 1.16 20.63 -13.98
CA ARG A 243 1.33 19.79 -12.79
C ARG A 243 0.31 18.67 -12.81
N VAL A 244 0.84 17.42 -12.85
CA VAL A 244 0.04 16.18 -12.85
C VAL A 244 -0.25 15.71 -11.42
N ALA A 245 0.78 15.74 -10.57
CA ALA A 245 0.70 15.31 -9.18
C ALA A 245 1.78 15.98 -8.33
N SER A 246 1.60 15.93 -7.02
CA SER A 246 2.53 16.54 -6.06
C SER A 246 2.51 15.72 -4.77
N GLU A 247 3.68 15.36 -4.27
CA GLU A 247 3.83 14.59 -3.03
C GLU A 247 4.85 15.24 -2.11
N ARG A 248 4.46 15.39 -0.83
CA ARG A 248 5.35 15.87 0.22
C ARG A 248 5.93 14.68 0.98
N GLY A 249 7.24 14.64 1.12
CA GLY A 249 7.85 13.51 1.83
C GLY A 249 9.35 13.43 1.66
N GLU A 250 9.83 12.22 1.82
CA GLU A 250 11.24 11.89 1.69
C GLU A 250 11.57 11.53 0.24
N LEU A 251 12.65 12.14 -0.27
CA LEU A 251 13.29 11.85 -1.54
C LEU A 251 14.71 11.35 -1.28
N LEU A 252 15.09 10.25 -1.88
CA LEU A 252 16.41 9.66 -1.83
C LEU A 252 17.03 9.72 -3.23
N PHE A 253 18.15 10.42 -3.35
CA PHE A 253 18.91 10.44 -4.58
C PHE A 253 19.66 9.12 -4.79
N ARG A 254 19.64 8.62 -6.03
CA ARG A 254 20.38 7.43 -6.48
C ARG A 254 21.24 7.81 -7.68
N ASP A 255 22.25 7.02 -7.98
CA ASP A 255 23.14 7.24 -9.13
C ASP A 255 22.41 7.28 -10.47
N TYR A 256 21.29 6.55 -10.58
CA TYR A 256 20.44 6.49 -11.78
C TYR A 256 19.24 7.45 -11.73
N GLY A 257 18.96 8.11 -10.62
CA GLY A 257 17.76 8.94 -10.50
C GLY A 257 17.33 9.18 -9.06
N VAL A 258 16.05 8.95 -8.76
CA VAL A 258 15.45 9.25 -7.46
C VAL A 258 14.54 8.14 -6.93
N SER A 259 14.46 8.03 -5.62
CA SER A 259 13.70 7.05 -4.85
C SER A 259 13.05 7.72 -3.64
N GLY A 260 12.40 6.96 -2.77
CA GLY A 260 11.71 7.47 -1.57
C GLY A 260 10.20 7.45 -1.75
N VAL A 261 9.45 7.53 -0.62
CA VAL A 261 7.99 7.33 -0.64
C VAL A 261 7.28 8.33 -1.54
N ALA A 262 7.67 9.61 -1.51
CA ALA A 262 7.08 10.63 -2.39
C ALA A 262 7.27 10.30 -3.87
N VAL A 263 8.47 9.84 -4.26
CA VAL A 263 8.77 9.42 -5.63
C VAL A 263 7.99 8.17 -6.01
N PHE A 264 7.85 7.21 -5.10
CA PHE A 264 7.08 5.98 -5.35
C PHE A 264 5.62 6.31 -5.67
N ILE A 265 4.98 7.18 -4.89
CA ILE A 265 3.60 7.60 -5.14
C ILE A 265 3.49 8.29 -6.52
N LEU A 266 4.41 9.20 -6.83
CA LEU A 266 4.43 9.91 -8.13
C LEU A 266 4.72 8.98 -9.31
N SER A 267 5.44 7.88 -9.11
CA SER A 267 5.74 6.92 -10.18
C SER A 267 4.49 6.28 -10.80
N ARG A 268 3.36 6.30 -10.09
CA ARG A 268 2.05 5.87 -10.62
C ARG A 268 1.56 6.72 -11.80
N PHE A 269 2.04 7.94 -11.91
CA PHE A 269 1.64 8.92 -12.92
C PHE A 269 2.78 9.31 -13.87
N ALA A 270 4.00 8.90 -13.54
CA ALA A 270 5.19 9.25 -14.30
C ALA A 270 5.23 8.54 -15.66
N GLN A 271 5.65 9.27 -16.68
CA GLN A 271 5.90 8.76 -18.03
C GLN A 271 7.26 9.29 -18.49
N PRO A 272 7.95 8.61 -19.43
CA PRO A 272 9.14 9.16 -20.04
C PRO A 272 8.91 10.56 -20.60
N GLY A 273 9.85 11.48 -20.34
CA GLY A 273 9.75 12.89 -20.72
C GLY A 273 8.97 13.79 -19.75
N ALA A 274 8.41 13.24 -18.66
CA ALA A 274 7.85 14.06 -17.59
C ALA A 274 8.97 14.68 -16.73
N ASP A 275 8.73 15.84 -16.16
CA ASP A 275 9.66 16.53 -15.27
C ASP A 275 9.28 16.34 -13.80
N LEU A 276 10.26 16.03 -12.97
CA LEU A 276 10.17 16.10 -11.53
C LEU A 276 10.78 17.42 -11.04
N GLY A 277 9.98 18.24 -10.39
CA GLY A 277 10.44 19.46 -9.69
C GLY A 277 10.61 19.16 -8.19
N VAL A 278 11.77 19.44 -7.62
CA VAL A 278 12.03 19.24 -6.19
C VAL A 278 12.02 20.57 -5.46
N ASP A 279 11.03 20.79 -4.59
CA ASP A 279 10.94 21.91 -3.67
C ASP A 279 11.55 21.53 -2.32
N PHE A 280 12.69 22.13 -1.99
CA PHE A 280 13.37 21.85 -0.73
C PHE A 280 12.82 22.63 0.47
N LEU A 281 12.02 23.67 0.24
CA LEU A 281 11.46 24.53 1.29
C LEU A 281 9.93 24.67 1.11
N PRO A 282 9.17 23.59 1.19
CA PRO A 282 7.73 23.60 0.90
C PRO A 282 6.91 24.44 1.88
N ASP A 283 7.44 24.69 3.09
CA ASP A 283 6.76 25.51 4.10
C ASP A 283 6.86 27.01 3.82
N ILE A 284 7.66 27.43 2.83
CA ILE A 284 7.79 28.82 2.42
C ILE A 284 7.11 28.96 1.05
N PRO A 285 5.98 29.69 0.94
CA PRO A 285 5.34 29.93 -0.35
C PRO A 285 6.28 30.63 -1.34
N SER A 286 6.18 30.34 -2.63
CA SER A 286 7.07 30.88 -3.65
C SER A 286 7.08 32.41 -3.68
N GLN A 287 5.94 33.07 -3.46
CA GLN A 287 5.82 34.52 -3.36
C GLN A 287 6.56 35.12 -2.15
N ASP A 288 6.85 34.34 -1.12
CA ASP A 288 7.52 34.78 0.09
C ASP A 288 9.02 34.46 0.11
N MET A 289 9.52 33.72 -0.89
CA MET A 289 10.91 33.26 -0.94
C MET A 289 11.91 34.40 -0.94
N GLU A 290 11.72 35.41 -1.77
CA GLU A 290 12.62 36.57 -1.83
C GLU A 290 12.67 37.31 -0.48
N ARG A 291 11.52 37.58 0.12
CA ARG A 291 11.41 38.20 1.46
C ARG A 291 12.12 37.35 2.52
N PHE A 292 11.96 36.05 2.47
CA PHE A 292 12.65 35.11 3.36
C PHE A 292 14.16 35.20 3.19
N MET A 293 14.67 35.15 1.94
CA MET A 293 16.09 35.22 1.63
C MET A 293 16.73 36.52 2.13
N MET A 294 16.09 37.65 1.83
CA MET A 294 16.58 38.97 2.25
C MET A 294 16.53 39.16 3.77
N THR A 295 15.50 38.66 4.43
CA THR A 295 15.39 38.70 5.89
C THR A 295 16.46 37.85 6.53
N ARG A 296 16.71 36.64 6.04
CA ARG A 296 17.77 35.74 6.50
C ARG A 296 19.16 36.39 6.32
N ARG A 297 19.45 36.92 5.12
CA ARG A 297 20.67 37.67 4.83
C ARG A 297 20.91 38.77 5.84
N LYS A 298 19.93 39.65 6.07
CA LYS A 298 20.03 40.78 7.01
C LYS A 298 20.36 40.31 8.43
N ARG A 299 19.73 39.24 8.91
CA ARG A 299 20.01 38.67 10.23
C ARG A 299 21.43 38.14 10.34
N MET A 300 21.85 37.36 9.33
CA MET A 300 23.21 36.79 9.32
C MET A 300 24.30 37.89 9.24
N GLN A 301 24.13 38.89 8.37
CA GLN A 301 25.06 40.00 8.26
C GLN A 301 25.14 40.86 9.53
N LYS A 302 24.02 41.06 10.22
CA LYS A 302 24.01 41.79 11.50
C LYS A 302 24.81 41.04 12.57
N LEU A 303 24.82 39.71 12.57
CA LEU A 303 25.55 38.90 13.55
C LEU A 303 27.02 38.68 13.18
N LEU A 304 27.27 38.35 11.90
CA LEU A 304 28.58 37.87 11.45
C LEU A 304 29.47 39.00 10.90
N GLY A 305 28.85 40.10 10.43
CA GLY A 305 29.57 41.14 9.68
C GLY A 305 30.06 40.66 8.32
N GLY A 306 30.67 41.54 7.53
CA GLY A 306 31.40 41.16 6.34
C GLY A 306 30.56 40.63 5.17
N THR A 307 31.25 39.93 4.26
CA THR A 307 30.67 39.36 3.06
C THR A 307 30.15 37.95 3.33
N LEU A 308 28.90 37.69 3.00
CA LEU A 308 28.27 36.38 3.12
C LEU A 308 28.45 35.60 1.80
N THR A 309 28.98 34.39 1.86
CA THR A 309 29.09 33.46 0.75
C THR A 309 27.83 32.58 0.63
N LEU A 310 27.61 31.98 -0.53
CA LEU A 310 26.41 31.18 -0.79
C LEU A 310 26.36 29.90 0.04
N ASP A 311 27.49 29.23 0.26
CA ASP A 311 27.56 28.07 1.16
C ASP A 311 27.15 28.45 2.58
N ARG A 312 27.75 29.56 3.10
CA ARG A 312 27.44 30.06 4.45
C ARG A 312 25.95 30.46 4.57
N PHE A 313 25.41 31.07 3.51
CA PHE A 313 23.99 31.44 3.49
C PHE A 313 23.06 30.22 3.51
N LEU A 314 23.43 29.13 2.81
CA LEU A 314 22.61 27.91 2.69
C LEU A 314 22.79 26.94 3.87
N GLU A 315 23.82 27.11 4.70
CA GLU A 315 23.97 26.33 5.92
C GLU A 315 22.73 26.41 6.82
N GLY A 316 22.28 25.26 7.30
CA GLY A 316 21.05 25.15 8.09
C GLY A 316 19.77 25.24 7.29
N LEU A 317 19.82 25.41 5.95
CA LEU A 317 18.69 25.23 5.04
C LEU A 317 18.79 23.89 4.30
N LEU A 318 19.96 23.60 3.74
CA LEU A 318 20.25 22.39 2.99
C LEU A 318 21.50 21.70 3.53
N LEU A 319 21.63 20.41 3.25
CA LEU A 319 22.90 19.69 3.42
C LEU A 319 23.96 20.29 2.49
N PRO A 320 25.24 20.41 2.91
CA PRO A 320 26.31 21.03 2.10
C PRO A 320 26.44 20.42 0.69
N ALA A 321 26.34 19.08 0.58
CA ALA A 321 26.41 18.42 -0.72
C ALA A 321 25.23 18.80 -1.62
N VAL A 322 24.02 18.94 -1.06
CA VAL A 322 22.83 19.35 -1.81
C VAL A 322 22.97 20.80 -2.26
N SER A 323 23.42 21.70 -1.37
CA SER A 323 23.70 23.11 -1.72
C SER A 323 24.69 23.21 -2.87
N ALA A 324 25.84 22.53 -2.76
CA ALA A 324 26.87 22.57 -3.80
C ALA A 324 26.42 22.01 -5.14
N ALA A 325 25.67 20.93 -5.14
CA ALA A 325 25.14 20.32 -6.37
C ALA A 325 24.05 21.18 -7.02
N ALA A 326 23.13 21.73 -6.22
CA ALA A 326 22.04 22.56 -6.70
C ALA A 326 22.54 23.92 -7.22
N LEU A 327 23.50 24.57 -6.55
CA LEU A 327 24.12 25.81 -7.04
C LEU A 327 24.75 25.61 -8.42
N ARG A 328 25.45 24.52 -8.64
CA ARG A 328 26.04 24.21 -9.97
C ARG A 328 25.02 24.10 -11.09
N GLN A 329 23.80 23.66 -10.79
CA GLN A 329 22.71 23.57 -11.79
C GLN A 329 22.32 24.97 -12.33
N VAL A 330 22.43 25.99 -11.51
CA VAL A 330 22.08 27.39 -11.87
C VAL A 330 23.33 28.24 -12.17
N GLY A 331 24.49 27.60 -12.37
CA GLY A 331 25.73 28.29 -12.73
C GLY A 331 26.43 29.03 -11.60
N LEU A 332 26.06 28.77 -10.36
CA LEU A 332 26.64 29.37 -9.14
C LEU A 332 27.58 28.40 -8.43
N ARG A 333 28.47 28.95 -7.60
CA ARG A 333 29.44 28.19 -6.78
C ARG A 333 29.24 28.48 -5.30
N THR A 334 29.65 27.56 -4.45
CA THR A 334 29.54 27.69 -2.99
C THR A 334 30.22 28.93 -2.45
N GLY A 335 31.44 29.26 -2.93
CA GLY A 335 32.20 30.42 -2.54
C GLY A 335 31.76 31.76 -3.15
N ASP A 336 30.79 31.78 -4.05
CA ASP A 336 30.29 33.04 -4.62
C ASP A 336 29.62 33.89 -3.55
N ARG A 337 29.70 35.23 -3.72
CA ARG A 337 29.08 36.17 -2.78
C ARG A 337 27.59 36.17 -2.90
N PHE A 338 26.90 36.24 -1.78
CA PHE A 338 25.45 36.49 -1.77
C PHE A 338 25.18 37.96 -2.13
N THR A 339 24.73 38.21 -3.32
CA THR A 339 24.26 39.53 -3.81
C THR A 339 22.75 39.52 -4.05
N GLN A 340 22.17 40.67 -4.35
CA GLN A 340 20.73 40.73 -4.62
C GLN A 340 20.39 40.12 -5.98
N GLU A 341 21.33 40.21 -6.92
CA GLU A 341 21.17 39.70 -8.30
C GLU A 341 21.05 38.16 -8.35
N VAL A 342 21.65 37.43 -7.39
CA VAL A 342 21.54 35.95 -7.35
C VAL A 342 20.27 35.45 -6.67
N VAL A 343 19.48 36.33 -6.03
CA VAL A 343 18.28 35.91 -5.28
C VAL A 343 17.25 35.20 -6.17
N PRO A 344 16.90 35.66 -7.37
CA PRO A 344 15.95 34.95 -8.23
C PRO A 344 16.42 33.54 -8.60
N GLN A 345 17.72 33.37 -8.91
CA GLN A 345 18.31 32.07 -9.23
C GLN A 345 18.27 31.12 -8.00
N LEU A 346 18.58 31.63 -6.81
CA LEU A 346 18.50 30.87 -5.57
C LEU A 346 17.06 30.47 -5.24
N CYS A 347 16.08 31.36 -5.42
CA CYS A 347 14.67 31.06 -5.22
C CYS A 347 14.22 29.94 -6.18
N GLY A 348 14.53 30.05 -7.46
CA GLY A 348 14.22 29.03 -8.46
C GLY A 348 14.85 27.67 -8.12
N MET A 349 16.14 27.67 -7.74
CA MET A 349 16.86 26.47 -7.32
C MET A 349 16.23 25.80 -6.08
N LEU A 350 15.88 26.58 -5.07
CA LEU A 350 15.31 26.04 -3.83
C LEU A 350 13.89 25.51 -3.99
N LYS A 351 13.14 26.06 -4.94
CA LYS A 351 11.73 25.73 -5.20
C LYS A 351 11.52 24.75 -6.35
N GLY A 352 12.53 24.46 -7.17
CA GLY A 352 12.28 23.67 -8.36
C GLY A 352 13.52 23.12 -9.06
N VAL A 353 14.37 22.35 -8.39
CA VAL A 353 15.38 21.55 -9.09
C VAL A 353 14.67 20.57 -9.99
N ARG A 354 14.94 20.65 -11.31
CA ARG A 354 14.28 19.80 -12.31
C ARG A 354 15.11 18.56 -12.64
N LEU A 355 14.39 17.43 -12.78
CA LEU A 355 14.92 16.14 -13.20
C LEU A 355 13.95 15.55 -14.24
N THR A 356 14.41 15.24 -15.43
CA THR A 356 13.56 14.66 -16.47
C THR A 356 13.52 13.14 -16.33
N VAL A 357 12.32 12.59 -16.24
CA VAL A 357 12.07 11.14 -16.07
C VAL A 357 12.35 10.40 -17.37
N GLU A 358 13.12 9.32 -17.29
CA GLU A 358 13.34 8.38 -18.41
C GLU A 358 12.48 7.12 -18.27
N GLY A 359 12.12 6.74 -17.05
CA GLY A 359 11.31 5.56 -16.75
C GLY A 359 11.49 5.06 -15.32
N ILE A 360 11.18 3.77 -15.12
CA ILE A 360 11.42 3.08 -13.84
C ILE A 360 12.93 2.86 -13.65
N GLY A 361 13.39 3.04 -12.42
CA GLY A 361 14.79 2.84 -12.04
C GLY A 361 15.15 1.38 -11.76
N ASP A 362 15.11 0.96 -10.51
CA ASP A 362 15.32 -0.43 -10.10
C ASP A 362 13.96 -1.14 -9.97
N GLU A 363 13.65 -2.01 -10.92
CA GLU A 363 12.40 -2.77 -10.99
C GLU A 363 12.15 -3.64 -9.74
N ARG A 364 13.21 -4.12 -9.09
CA ARG A 364 13.13 -4.96 -7.88
C ARG A 364 12.57 -4.19 -6.68
N GLN A 365 12.66 -2.87 -6.70
CA GLN A 365 12.14 -1.99 -5.65
C GLN A 365 10.68 -1.58 -5.91
N CYS A 366 10.11 -1.89 -7.06
CA CYS A 366 8.70 -1.61 -7.35
C CYS A 366 7.81 -2.50 -6.50
N GLN A 367 6.88 -1.87 -5.78
CA GLN A 367 6.06 -2.55 -4.79
C GLN A 367 4.80 -3.17 -5.39
N VAL A 368 4.24 -2.55 -6.44
CA VAL A 368 2.94 -2.89 -7.03
C VAL A 368 3.05 -2.91 -8.57
N ARG A 369 2.16 -3.64 -9.20
CA ARG A 369 1.96 -3.64 -10.64
C ARG A 369 0.60 -3.04 -10.96
N ARG A 370 0.55 -2.16 -11.96
CA ARG A 370 -0.65 -1.63 -12.56
C ARG A 370 -1.02 -2.46 -13.78
N GLY A 371 -2.29 -2.66 -14.04
CA GLY A 371 -2.81 -3.59 -15.02
C GLY A 371 -3.36 -4.83 -14.34
N GLY A 372 -3.63 -5.90 -15.10
CA GLY A 372 -4.26 -7.11 -14.60
C GLY A 372 -5.57 -7.38 -15.30
N PHE A 373 -6.47 -8.12 -14.64
CA PHE A 373 -7.80 -8.39 -15.15
C PHE A 373 -8.68 -7.14 -15.00
N SER A 374 -9.34 -6.70 -16.10
CA SER A 374 -10.18 -5.50 -16.11
C SER A 374 -11.35 -5.66 -15.15
N VAL A 375 -11.50 -4.69 -14.24
CA VAL A 375 -12.57 -4.69 -13.23
C VAL A 375 -13.98 -4.70 -13.83
N GLU A 376 -14.15 -4.23 -15.06
CA GLU A 376 -15.43 -4.23 -15.77
C GLU A 376 -16.01 -5.63 -16.01
N ARG A 377 -15.17 -6.67 -15.91
CA ARG A 377 -15.56 -8.06 -16.06
C ARG A 377 -15.97 -8.75 -14.76
N PHE A 378 -15.98 -8.00 -13.65
CA PHE A 378 -16.23 -8.58 -12.32
C PHE A 378 -17.33 -7.83 -11.57
N ASN A 379 -18.09 -8.59 -10.77
CA ASN A 379 -19.06 -8.02 -9.85
C ASN A 379 -18.34 -7.38 -8.64
N PRO A 380 -18.50 -6.09 -8.38
CA PRO A 380 -17.82 -5.43 -7.25
C PRO A 380 -18.25 -5.97 -5.88
N ALA A 381 -19.45 -6.54 -5.75
CA ALA A 381 -19.93 -7.09 -4.48
C ALA A 381 -19.26 -8.42 -4.08
N THR A 382 -18.73 -9.16 -5.07
CA THR A 382 -18.24 -10.52 -4.85
C THR A 382 -16.87 -10.78 -5.48
N CYS A 383 -16.40 -9.92 -6.38
CA CYS A 383 -15.25 -10.16 -7.25
C CYS A 383 -15.42 -11.39 -8.18
N GLU A 384 -16.64 -11.85 -8.41
CA GLU A 384 -16.96 -12.93 -9.33
C GLU A 384 -16.97 -12.43 -10.78
N ALA A 385 -16.44 -13.23 -11.70
CA ALA A 385 -16.49 -12.94 -13.12
C ALA A 385 -17.93 -12.95 -13.64
N LEU A 386 -18.34 -11.92 -14.38
CA LEU A 386 -19.69 -11.78 -14.90
C LEU A 386 -20.00 -12.84 -15.97
N ASP A 387 -18.99 -13.20 -16.76
CA ASP A 387 -19.13 -14.13 -17.89
C ASP A 387 -18.79 -15.59 -17.54
N VAL A 388 -18.19 -15.83 -16.35
CA VAL A 388 -17.73 -17.16 -15.91
C VAL A 388 -18.16 -17.41 -14.46
N PRO A 389 -19.42 -17.81 -14.23
CA PRO A 389 -19.95 -18.07 -12.89
C PRO A 389 -19.09 -19.09 -12.12
N GLY A 390 -18.82 -18.82 -10.83
CA GLY A 390 -17.97 -19.65 -9.98
C GLY A 390 -16.47 -19.33 -10.08
N LEU A 391 -16.06 -18.40 -10.96
CA LEU A 391 -14.69 -17.90 -11.03
C LEU A 391 -14.59 -16.50 -10.41
N PHE A 392 -13.67 -16.32 -9.46
CA PHE A 392 -13.43 -15.08 -8.76
C PHE A 392 -11.98 -14.63 -8.97
N VAL A 393 -11.73 -13.31 -9.01
CA VAL A 393 -10.37 -12.75 -9.06
C VAL A 393 -10.22 -11.70 -7.96
N THR A 394 -9.13 -11.75 -7.19
CA THR A 394 -8.96 -10.92 -6.00
C THR A 394 -7.60 -10.22 -5.93
N GLY A 395 -7.52 -9.17 -5.13
CA GLY A 395 -6.28 -8.43 -4.85
C GLY A 395 -5.72 -7.72 -6.08
N GLU A 396 -4.40 -7.69 -6.18
CA GLU A 396 -3.67 -7.03 -7.26
C GLU A 396 -3.71 -7.77 -8.62
N ALA A 397 -4.39 -8.93 -8.70
CA ALA A 397 -4.67 -9.56 -9.99
C ALA A 397 -5.74 -8.77 -10.76
N LEU A 398 -6.65 -8.07 -10.08
CA LEU A 398 -7.53 -7.05 -10.66
C LEU A 398 -6.73 -5.77 -10.97
N ASP A 399 -7.11 -5.04 -12.03
CA ASP A 399 -6.50 -3.74 -12.39
C ASP A 399 -6.84 -2.64 -11.36
N VAL A 400 -6.35 -2.82 -10.13
CA VAL A 400 -6.50 -1.87 -9.02
C VAL A 400 -5.16 -1.66 -8.35
N ASP A 401 -4.70 -0.42 -8.31
CA ASP A 401 -3.53 0.02 -7.56
C ASP A 401 -3.83 1.29 -6.75
N ALA A 402 -3.09 1.49 -5.67
CA ALA A 402 -3.23 2.61 -4.75
C ALA A 402 -1.86 3.13 -4.29
N PRO A 403 -1.76 4.31 -3.64
CA PRO A 403 -0.50 4.81 -3.11
C PRO A 403 0.10 3.89 -2.04
N CYS A 404 1.36 4.16 -1.66
CA CYS A 404 1.95 3.60 -0.45
C CYS A 404 1.16 4.01 0.79
N GLY A 405 1.12 3.15 1.81
CA GLY A 405 0.46 3.52 3.06
C GLY A 405 -0.55 2.52 3.59
N GLY A 406 -0.57 1.28 3.09
CA GLY A 406 -1.48 0.21 3.54
C GLY A 406 -2.69 -0.01 2.62
N PHE A 407 -2.92 0.86 1.64
CA PHE A 407 -4.07 0.81 0.73
C PHE A 407 -4.10 -0.48 -0.12
N ASN A 408 -2.99 -0.89 -0.72
CA ASN A 408 -2.94 -2.08 -1.57
C ASN A 408 -3.17 -3.38 -0.78
N LEU A 409 -2.66 -3.47 0.45
CA LEU A 409 -2.96 -4.60 1.33
C LEU A 409 -4.42 -4.58 1.79
N HIS A 410 -4.96 -3.40 2.12
CA HIS A 410 -6.38 -3.27 2.47
C HIS A 410 -7.28 -3.77 1.33
N TRP A 411 -6.97 -3.42 0.08
CA TRP A 411 -7.66 -3.94 -1.10
C TRP A 411 -7.57 -5.46 -1.22
N ALA A 412 -6.38 -6.02 -1.01
CA ALA A 412 -6.18 -7.47 -1.05
C ALA A 412 -7.02 -8.20 0.00
N TRP A 413 -7.06 -7.68 1.23
CA TRP A 413 -7.92 -8.23 2.29
C TRP A 413 -9.39 -8.11 1.95
N SER A 414 -9.83 -6.92 1.54
CA SER A 414 -11.24 -6.62 1.23
C SER A 414 -11.79 -7.54 0.15
N THR A 415 -11.07 -7.72 -0.95
CA THR A 415 -11.48 -8.60 -2.04
C THR A 415 -11.41 -10.07 -1.67
N GLY A 416 -10.44 -10.47 -0.86
CA GLY A 416 -10.39 -11.81 -0.28
C GLY A 416 -11.63 -12.11 0.58
N MET A 417 -12.05 -11.15 1.41
CA MET A 417 -13.27 -11.26 2.21
C MET A 417 -14.53 -11.36 1.34
N LEU A 418 -14.65 -10.49 0.32
CA LEU A 418 -15.81 -10.50 -0.59
C LEU A 418 -15.94 -11.82 -1.32
N ALA A 419 -14.86 -12.30 -1.95
CA ALA A 419 -14.87 -13.56 -2.69
C ALA A 419 -15.10 -14.76 -1.77
N GLY A 420 -14.39 -14.82 -0.63
CA GLY A 420 -14.54 -15.90 0.33
C GLY A 420 -15.96 -16.04 0.86
N ARG A 421 -16.62 -14.92 1.17
CA ARG A 421 -18.03 -14.93 1.61
C ARG A 421 -18.99 -15.39 0.50
N ALA A 422 -18.71 -15.00 -0.73
CA ALA A 422 -19.61 -15.30 -1.85
C ALA A 422 -19.63 -16.78 -2.25
N VAL A 423 -18.53 -17.53 -2.05
CA VAL A 423 -18.44 -18.92 -2.51
C VAL A 423 -19.47 -19.85 -1.88
N ALA A 424 -19.90 -19.58 -0.63
CA ALA A 424 -20.89 -20.43 0.04
C ALA A 424 -22.24 -20.50 -0.72
N SER A 425 -22.61 -19.43 -1.45
CA SER A 425 -23.82 -19.42 -2.27
C SER A 425 -23.72 -20.29 -3.54
N ARG A 426 -22.52 -20.75 -3.87
CA ARG A 426 -22.24 -21.63 -5.03
C ARG A 426 -22.14 -23.10 -4.65
N ILE A 427 -22.16 -23.43 -3.37
CA ILE A 427 -22.09 -24.78 -2.86
C ILE A 427 -23.48 -25.19 -2.42
N PRO A 428 -24.04 -26.36 -2.88
CA PRO A 428 -25.32 -26.84 -2.43
C PRO A 428 -25.35 -27.01 -0.91
N SER A 429 -26.39 -26.50 -0.25
CA SER A 429 -26.64 -26.82 1.15
C SER A 429 -27.02 -28.29 1.26
N GLY A 430 -26.41 -28.98 2.23
CA GLY A 430 -26.62 -30.41 2.44
C GLY A 430 -28.00 -30.84 2.99
N GLU A 431 -29.00 -29.95 2.99
CA GLU A 431 -30.38 -30.31 3.34
C GLU A 431 -31.09 -30.93 2.11
N GLY A 432 -31.35 -32.23 2.20
CA GLY A 432 -32.06 -32.99 1.22
C GLY A 432 -33.39 -32.38 0.85
N ASP A 433 -33.66 -32.46 -0.43
CA ASP A 433 -34.92 -32.19 -1.10
C ASP A 433 -36.02 -33.17 -0.58
N GLU A 434 -36.66 -32.79 0.53
CA GLU A 434 -37.93 -33.33 0.97
C GLU A 434 -38.90 -32.20 1.27
N ARG A 435 -39.38 -31.53 0.23
CA ARG A 435 -40.75 -30.96 0.12
C ARG A 435 -41.02 -30.52 -1.30
N GLY A 436 -41.63 -31.45 -2.00
CA GLY A 436 -42.31 -31.16 -3.27
C GLY A 436 -43.43 -30.16 -3.07
N GLY A 437 -43.57 -29.28 -4.05
CA GLY A 437 -44.82 -28.75 -4.54
C GLY A 437 -45.56 -27.72 -3.69
N SER A 438 -45.49 -26.45 -4.06
CA SER A 438 -46.65 -25.76 -4.65
C SER A 438 -46.49 -24.23 -4.68
N ARG A 439 -46.86 -23.72 -5.84
CA ARG A 439 -47.48 -22.42 -6.14
C ARG A 439 -46.63 -21.15 -6.07
N ALA A 440 -46.35 -20.71 -7.29
CA ALA A 440 -46.18 -19.33 -7.67
C ALA A 440 -47.38 -18.46 -7.25
N GLU A 441 -47.11 -17.31 -6.64
CA GLU A 441 -47.94 -16.12 -6.84
C GLU A 441 -47.05 -14.88 -6.83
N ALA A 442 -47.13 -14.17 -7.95
CA ALA A 442 -46.51 -12.88 -8.15
C ALA A 442 -47.21 -11.79 -7.35
N SER A 443 -46.50 -10.92 -6.68
CA SER A 443 -47.01 -9.59 -6.41
C SER A 443 -45.92 -8.55 -6.64
N LYS A 444 -46.16 -7.73 -7.66
CA LYS A 444 -45.51 -6.44 -7.90
C LYS A 444 -45.95 -5.47 -6.82
N THR A 445 -44.97 -4.83 -6.15
CA THR A 445 -45.19 -3.46 -5.70
C THR A 445 -43.82 -2.71 -5.67
N SER A 446 -43.81 -1.66 -6.47
CA SER A 446 -42.83 -0.63 -6.52
C SER A 446 -42.83 0.17 -5.20
N ASN A 447 -41.65 0.44 -4.61
CA ASN A 447 -41.45 1.73 -3.94
C ASN A 447 -39.97 2.05 -3.87
N GLY A 448 -39.60 3.14 -4.52
CA GLY A 448 -38.28 3.71 -4.47
C GLY A 448 -37.95 4.24 -3.06
N LYS A 449 -36.79 3.89 -2.56
CA LYS A 449 -36.14 4.61 -1.46
C LYS A 449 -34.70 4.92 -1.86
N ARG A 450 -34.42 6.21 -1.79
CA ARG A 450 -33.12 6.84 -2.01
C ARG A 450 -32.04 6.18 -1.14
N SER A 451 -30.94 5.81 -1.74
CA SER A 451 -29.71 5.38 -1.06
C SER A 451 -29.14 6.53 -0.25
N PRO A 452 -28.65 6.31 0.97
CA PRO A 452 -27.88 7.32 1.67
C PRO A 452 -26.51 7.45 1.02
N SER A 453 -26.16 8.69 0.65
CA SER A 453 -24.83 9.06 0.20
C SER A 453 -23.83 8.89 1.36
N TYR A 454 -22.79 8.13 1.13
CA TYR A 454 -21.65 8.01 2.04
C TYR A 454 -20.92 9.36 2.09
N THR A 455 -21.11 10.11 3.16
CA THR A 455 -20.27 11.26 3.46
C THR A 455 -19.01 10.73 4.14
N GLY A 456 -17.95 10.57 3.37
CA GLY A 456 -16.63 10.26 3.89
C GLY A 456 -16.22 11.32 4.92
N THR A 457 -15.86 10.89 6.11
CA THR A 457 -15.14 11.73 7.06
C THR A 457 -13.85 12.16 6.40
N SER A 458 -13.77 13.43 6.04
CA SER A 458 -12.56 14.03 5.49
C SER A 458 -11.44 13.93 6.51
N CYS A 459 -10.41 13.17 6.19
CA CYS A 459 -9.13 13.27 6.91
C CYS A 459 -8.60 14.69 6.79
N PRO A 460 -8.13 15.30 7.87
CA PRO A 460 -7.56 16.64 7.79
C PRO A 460 -6.33 16.60 6.88
N SER A 461 -6.37 17.39 5.82
CA SER A 461 -5.19 17.72 5.03
C SER A 461 -4.15 18.32 5.98
N SER A 462 -2.90 17.93 5.83
CA SER A 462 -1.75 18.35 6.65
C SER A 462 -1.32 19.80 6.46
N ASP A 463 -2.27 20.72 6.24
CA ASP A 463 -2.03 22.15 6.12
C ASP A 463 -2.79 22.89 7.22
N GLY A 464 -2.10 23.15 8.32
CA GLY A 464 -2.66 23.98 9.39
C GLY A 464 -1.76 24.05 10.62
N ALA A 465 -0.81 24.98 10.62
CA ALA A 465 -0.09 25.37 11.83
C ALA A 465 -1.05 26.01 12.86
N PRO A 466 -0.92 25.71 14.15
CA PRO A 466 -1.76 26.34 15.15
C PRO A 466 -1.37 27.80 15.38
N ARG A 467 -2.34 28.69 15.26
CA ARG A 467 -2.24 30.07 15.75
C ARG A 467 -2.30 30.08 17.28
N SER A 468 -1.28 30.66 17.89
CA SER A 468 -1.20 30.99 19.29
C SER A 468 -2.28 31.99 19.70
N SER A 469 -3.00 31.73 20.76
CA SER A 469 -3.60 32.77 21.61
C SER A 469 -3.36 32.47 23.07
N SER A 470 -2.70 33.42 23.68
CA SER A 470 -2.33 33.56 25.10
C SER A 470 -3.52 33.65 26.04
N ARG A 471 -3.40 33.02 27.23
CA ARG A 471 -3.69 33.65 28.55
C ARG A 471 -3.32 32.73 29.72
N VAL A 472 -2.29 33.12 30.37
CA VAL A 472 -2.04 33.40 31.81
C VAL A 472 -2.77 32.55 32.85
N GLY A 473 -1.97 31.89 33.72
CA GLY A 473 -2.39 31.37 35.02
C GLY A 473 -1.31 30.51 35.69
N LYS A 474 -0.42 31.11 36.48
CA LYS A 474 0.40 30.47 37.53
C LYS A 474 -0.36 30.60 38.87
N PRO A 475 0.06 30.01 40.03
CA PRO A 475 1.17 29.13 40.36
C PRO A 475 0.85 28.02 41.40
N HIS A 476 1.74 27.12 41.73
CA HIS A 476 2.25 26.80 43.07
C HIS A 476 3.11 25.53 43.09
N HIS A 477 4.37 25.73 43.49
CA HIS A 477 5.25 24.74 44.17
C HIS A 477 4.82 24.57 45.66
N PRO A 478 5.24 23.48 46.38
CA PRO A 478 6.61 23.36 46.86
C PRO A 478 7.18 21.92 47.15
N HIS A 479 8.49 21.84 47.04
CA HIS A 479 9.50 21.35 47.98
C HIS A 479 9.70 19.87 48.36
N ARG A 480 11.01 19.56 48.31
CA ARG A 480 11.90 18.73 49.16
C ARG A 480 11.92 17.22 48.86
N GLY A 481 13.03 16.62 48.73
CA GLY A 481 14.43 16.60 49.19
C GLY A 481 14.78 15.12 49.19
N GLU A 482 15.86 14.59 48.91
CA GLU A 482 17.14 14.51 49.57
C GLU A 482 18.06 13.52 48.83
N ARG A 483 19.28 13.82 48.97
CA ARG A 483 20.56 13.21 48.58
C ARG A 483 20.72 11.76 49.07
N SER A 484 21.47 10.91 48.32
CA SER A 484 22.60 10.21 48.90
C SER A 484 23.62 9.76 47.84
N LYS A 485 24.87 9.94 48.20
CA LYS A 485 26.15 9.59 47.52
C LYS A 485 26.56 8.18 47.91
N SER A 486 27.28 7.47 47.01
CA SER A 486 28.50 6.71 47.30
C SER A 486 28.93 6.00 46.00
N ARG A 487 30.09 6.27 45.43
CA ARG A 487 31.50 5.97 45.73
C ARG A 487 31.96 4.57 45.27
N ASN A 488 32.79 4.59 44.20
CA ASN A 488 34.08 3.89 44.00
C ASN A 488 34.18 2.36 44.00
N GLN A 489 34.77 1.78 42.93
CA GLN A 489 36.17 1.31 42.78
C GLN A 489 36.32 0.50 41.51
N ARG A 490 37.15 0.83 40.58
CA ARG A 490 38.54 0.45 40.24
C ARG A 490 38.83 -1.06 40.12
N GLY A 491 39.42 -1.41 38.99
CA GLY A 491 40.31 -2.53 38.68
C GLY A 491 39.93 -3.18 37.34
N GLY A 492 40.68 -3.27 36.31
CA GLY A 492 42.12 -3.29 36.12
C GLY A 492 42.52 -4.55 35.39
N SER A 493 43.28 -4.43 34.30
CA SER A 493 44.16 -5.39 33.64
C SER A 493 43.53 -6.27 32.57
N ALA A 494 43.87 -6.12 31.33
CA ALA A 494 45.12 -6.36 30.59
C ALA A 494 45.21 -7.80 30.00
N ALA A 495 45.31 -7.79 28.69
CA ALA A 495 46.30 -8.46 27.86
C ALA A 495 45.99 -9.78 27.16
N ARG A 496 46.23 -9.74 25.91
CA ARG A 496 47.04 -10.54 24.99
C ARG A 496 46.33 -11.58 24.08
N ASN A 497 46.49 -11.24 22.81
CA ASN A 497 47.05 -12.06 21.68
C ASN A 497 46.60 -13.51 21.46
N ALA A 498 46.09 -13.80 20.26
CA ALA A 498 46.96 -14.40 19.24
C ALA A 498 46.14 -14.84 18.00
N ARG A 499 46.75 -14.57 16.88
CA ARG A 499 46.53 -15.04 15.52
C ARG A 499 46.26 -16.56 15.43
N HIS A 500 45.42 -16.98 14.49
CA HIS A 500 45.85 -17.90 13.45
C HIS A 500 44.87 -17.95 12.26
N ARG A 501 45.39 -17.92 11.14
CA ARG A 501 45.17 -18.18 9.76
C ARG A 501 44.62 -19.59 9.44
N ASN A 502 43.98 -19.60 8.27
CA ASN A 502 43.87 -20.70 7.27
C ASN A 502 42.73 -21.72 7.48
N ARG A 503 41.75 -21.75 6.64
CA ARG A 503 41.67 -22.18 5.23
C ARG A 503 40.39 -21.65 4.60
#